data_49242c609667833e5124e9ef43226f2d
#
_entry.id   49242c609667833e5124e9ef43226f2d
#
_cell.length_a   1.000
_cell.length_b   1.000
_cell.length_c   1.000
_cell.angle_alpha   90.00
_cell.angle_beta   90.00
_cell.angle_gamma   90.00
#
_symmetry.space_group_name_H-M   'P 1'
#
loop_
_entity.id
_entity.type
_entity.pdbx_description
1 polymer ?
#
loop_
_entity_poly.entity_id
_entity_poly.type
_entity_poly.pdbx_seq_one_letter_code
_entity_poly.pdbx_strand_id
1 'polypeptide(L)'
;MSVHRTAIITGKISSESRKRQEIMFSKGAPESIMARCTHILCNDDGSSVPLTMDIRNELEARFQSFAGKDTLRCLALALKRMPEGQQSLSYDDEANLTFIGLVGMLDPPREEVRSAIQSCMSAGIRVIVVTGDNKSTAESLCRQIGAFEHLDDFTGYSYTASEFEGLPPLERANALRRMVLFSRVEPSHKKMLVEALQSQNEVVAMTGDGVNDAPALKKADIGIAMGSGTAVAKSASDMVLADDNFATIVAAVAEGRAIYNNTKQFIRYMISSNIGEVVCIFVAAVLGMPDTLVPVQLLWVNLVTDGLPATAIGFNKPDGNIMTVKPRKVNEAVVSGWLFFRYLVIGAYVGLATIAGFVWWFVYSENGPRLPYSELVNFDSCSTRQTSYPCSIFEDRHPSTVSMTVLVVVEMFNALNNLSENQSLFVIHPWSNLWLVGSIILTMLLHISVLYTETLSALFSVSHPSPFLFPAVYPHYAASHMVIRSL
;
A
#
# COMPACT_ATOMS: atom_id res chain seq x y z
N MET A 1 -7.48 33.16 10.76
CA MET A 1 -7.55 33.69 12.11
C MET A 1 -8.97 33.50 12.63
N SER A 2 -9.18 32.58 13.56
CA SER A 2 -10.50 32.39 14.16
C SER A 2 -10.51 33.11 15.47
N VAL A 3 -11.03 34.33 15.46
CA VAL A 3 -11.30 35.08 16.68
C VAL A 3 -12.64 34.62 17.21
N HIS A 4 -12.61 33.75 18.21
CA HIS A 4 -13.84 33.30 18.85
C HIS A 4 -14.31 34.36 19.86
N ARG A 5 -15.50 34.83 19.60
CA ARG A 5 -16.25 35.76 20.43
C ARG A 5 -16.58 35.18 21.80
N THR A 6 -16.53 35.92 22.70
CA THR A 6 -16.68 36.11 24.06
C THR A 6 -18.07 36.03 24.64
N ALA A 7 -18.16 35.44 25.80
CA ALA A 7 -19.29 35.58 26.70
C ALA A 7 -19.22 36.91 27.48
N ILE A 8 -20.28 37.65 27.47
CA ILE A 8 -20.44 38.79 28.39
C ILE A 8 -20.81 38.20 29.75
N ILE A 9 -19.88 38.28 30.72
CA ILE A 9 -20.16 37.85 32.09
C ILE A 9 -20.42 39.12 32.93
N THR A 10 -21.66 39.24 33.40
CA THR A 10 -21.97 40.24 34.39
C THR A 10 -21.57 39.75 35.78
N GLY A 11 -20.40 40.16 36.27
CA GLY A 11 -19.99 39.90 37.63
C GLY A 11 -20.64 40.87 38.64
N LYS A 12 -21.25 40.36 39.73
CA LYS A 12 -21.62 41.16 40.88
C LYS A 12 -20.36 41.55 41.67
N ILE A 13 -19.97 42.79 41.61
CA ILE A 13 -19.00 43.37 42.55
C ILE A 13 -19.77 44.22 43.54
N SER A 14 -19.59 43.93 44.84
CA SER A 14 -20.01 44.57 46.06
C SER A 14 -21.13 45.62 46.07
N SER A 15 -21.87 45.62 47.15
CA SER A 15 -23.23 46.16 47.39
C SER A 15 -23.42 47.67 47.38
N GLU A 16 -22.57 48.49 46.79
CA GLU A 16 -22.78 49.97 46.85
C GLU A 16 -22.80 50.72 45.53
N SER A 17 -22.59 50.10 44.41
CA SER A 17 -22.85 50.77 43.13
C SER A 17 -23.17 49.71 42.07
N ARG A 18 -24.44 49.49 41.80
CA ARG A 18 -24.91 48.60 40.68
C ARG A 18 -24.72 49.29 39.33
N LYS A 19 -23.49 49.58 38.94
CA LYS A 19 -23.18 49.81 37.53
C LYS A 19 -22.80 48.46 36.90
N ARG A 20 -23.60 48.02 35.96
CA ARG A 20 -23.27 46.86 35.10
C ARG A 20 -22.11 47.29 34.23
N GLN A 21 -20.91 46.79 34.52
CA GLN A 21 -19.75 46.98 33.67
C GLN A 21 -19.60 45.77 32.72
N GLU A 22 -19.69 46.02 31.45
CA GLU A 22 -19.49 45.01 30.44
C GLU A 22 -18.01 44.78 30.18
N ILE A 23 -17.58 43.52 30.13
CA ILE A 23 -16.18 43.13 29.90
C ILE A 23 -16.11 42.22 28.69
N MET A 24 -15.30 42.58 27.71
CA MET A 24 -14.94 41.76 26.59
C MET A 24 -13.74 40.89 26.93
N PHE A 25 -13.81 39.59 26.71
CA PHE A 25 -12.69 38.68 26.81
C PHE A 25 -12.24 38.28 25.40
N SER A 26 -10.95 38.34 25.14
CA SER A 26 -10.31 37.87 23.91
C SER A 26 -9.38 36.72 24.19
N LYS A 27 -9.39 35.70 23.32
CA LYS A 27 -8.46 34.59 23.35
C LYS A 27 -7.88 34.34 21.96
N GLY A 28 -6.62 33.92 21.90
CA GLY A 28 -5.97 33.65 20.62
C GLY A 28 -4.52 33.23 20.73
N ALA A 29 -3.85 33.18 19.61
CA ALA A 29 -2.41 32.92 19.58
C ALA A 29 -1.65 33.93 20.43
N PRO A 30 -0.70 33.51 21.29
CA PRO A 30 0.01 34.37 22.21
C PRO A 30 0.60 35.63 21.56
N GLU A 31 1.25 35.45 20.39
CA GLU A 31 1.88 36.57 19.66
C GLU A 31 0.86 37.61 19.22
N SER A 32 -0.28 37.14 18.71
CA SER A 32 -1.36 38.01 18.20
C SER A 32 -2.05 38.79 19.32
N ILE A 33 -2.30 38.15 20.47
CA ILE A 33 -2.95 38.78 21.63
C ILE A 33 -1.96 39.76 22.30
N MET A 34 -0.73 39.34 22.53
CA MET A 34 0.30 40.22 23.13
C MET A 34 0.56 41.47 22.29
N ALA A 35 0.55 41.38 20.95
CA ALA A 35 0.72 42.54 20.09
C ALA A 35 -0.42 43.58 20.23
N ARG A 36 -1.63 43.16 20.65
CA ARG A 36 -2.81 44.04 20.84
C ARG A 36 -2.98 44.50 22.28
N CYS A 37 -2.15 43.99 23.21
CA CYS A 37 -2.21 44.38 24.62
C CYS A 37 -1.33 45.59 24.91
N THR A 38 -1.87 46.52 25.69
CA THR A 38 -1.17 47.71 26.21
C THR A 38 -0.94 47.64 27.69
N HIS A 39 -1.69 46.80 28.41
CA HIS A 39 -1.63 46.61 29.84
C HIS A 39 -1.54 45.13 30.19
N ILE A 40 -1.09 44.82 31.40
CA ILE A 40 -1.11 43.49 32.00
C ILE A 40 -1.81 43.55 33.37
N LEU A 41 -2.63 42.55 33.64
CA LEU A 41 -3.31 42.39 34.94
C LEU A 41 -2.30 41.86 35.96
N CYS A 42 -2.09 42.58 37.05
CA CYS A 42 -1.04 42.26 38.00
C CYS A 42 -1.51 41.56 39.27
N ASN A 43 -2.73 41.79 39.70
CA ASN A 43 -3.24 41.28 40.98
C ASN A 43 -4.71 40.87 40.90
N ASP A 44 -5.13 40.09 41.89
CA ASP A 44 -6.51 39.60 42.04
C ASP A 44 -7.53 40.72 42.28
N ASP A 45 -7.07 41.94 42.64
CA ASP A 45 -7.90 43.13 42.80
C ASP A 45 -8.33 43.79 41.47
N GLY A 46 -7.82 43.28 40.35
CA GLY A 46 -8.11 43.78 39.01
C GLY A 46 -7.30 45.02 38.62
N SER A 47 -6.21 45.33 39.33
CA SER A 47 -5.26 46.37 38.96
C SER A 47 -4.45 45.98 37.74
N SER A 48 -4.21 46.93 36.82
CA SER A 48 -3.43 46.70 35.62
C SER A 48 -2.30 47.71 35.50
N VAL A 49 -1.13 47.25 35.04
CA VAL A 49 0.04 48.09 34.78
C VAL A 49 0.32 48.14 33.28
N PRO A 50 0.99 49.19 32.76
CA PRO A 50 1.38 49.23 31.37
C PRO A 50 2.31 48.07 31.03
N LEU A 51 2.10 47.47 29.86
CA LEU A 51 2.90 46.38 29.32
C LEU A 51 4.19 46.98 28.71
N THR A 52 5.25 47.03 29.53
CA THR A 52 6.57 47.50 29.07
C THR A 52 7.25 46.49 28.14
N MET A 53 8.28 46.94 27.40
CA MET A 53 9.05 46.05 26.52
C MET A 53 9.74 44.92 27.31
N ASP A 54 10.22 45.18 28.52
CA ASP A 54 10.87 44.18 29.36
C ASP A 54 9.90 43.08 29.79
N ILE A 55 8.68 43.45 30.21
CA ILE A 55 7.63 42.49 30.56
C ILE A 55 7.19 41.70 29.33
N ARG A 56 7.10 42.36 28.19
CA ARG A 56 6.74 41.68 26.93
C ARG A 56 7.79 40.63 26.55
N ASN A 57 9.07 40.96 26.62
CA ASN A 57 10.17 40.03 26.35
C ASN A 57 10.18 38.84 27.31
N GLU A 58 9.89 39.08 28.61
CA GLU A 58 9.78 38.00 29.60
C GLU A 58 8.60 37.07 29.31
N LEU A 59 7.43 37.60 28.94
CA LEU A 59 6.26 36.81 28.53
C LEU A 59 6.53 36.00 27.28
N GLU A 60 7.23 36.57 26.32
CA GLU A 60 7.61 35.89 25.09
C GLU A 60 8.61 34.77 25.37
N ALA A 61 9.59 34.97 26.23
CA ALA A 61 10.53 33.94 26.67
C ALA A 61 9.82 32.80 27.41
N ARG A 62 8.84 33.07 28.27
CA ARG A 62 8.01 32.06 28.94
C ARG A 62 7.14 31.30 27.96
N PHE A 63 6.52 32.00 27.00
CA PHE A 63 5.78 31.36 25.93
C PHE A 63 6.66 30.41 25.13
N GLN A 64 7.85 30.84 24.70
CA GLN A 64 8.81 30.00 23.98
C GLN A 64 9.25 28.78 24.81
N SER A 65 9.39 28.95 26.13
CA SER A 65 9.68 27.81 27.04
C SER A 65 8.52 26.79 27.05
N PHE A 66 7.28 27.24 27.20
CA PHE A 66 6.11 26.36 27.20
C PHE A 66 5.91 25.65 25.86
N ALA A 67 6.07 26.38 24.77
CA ALA A 67 5.92 25.82 23.44
C ALA A 67 7.09 24.87 23.06
N GLY A 68 8.30 25.20 23.43
CA GLY A 68 9.52 24.48 23.05
C GLY A 68 9.92 23.34 23.99
N LYS A 69 9.98 23.58 25.30
CA LYS A 69 10.40 22.56 26.29
C LYS A 69 9.27 21.64 26.70
N ASP A 70 8.07 22.22 26.97
CA ASP A 70 6.96 21.49 27.55
C ASP A 70 5.97 21.01 26.49
N THR A 71 6.20 21.33 25.20
CA THR A 71 5.33 20.95 24.06
C THR A 71 3.87 21.36 24.23
N LEU A 72 3.64 22.44 24.95
CA LEU A 72 2.29 22.90 25.24
C LEU A 72 1.74 23.73 24.08
N ARG A 73 0.51 23.47 23.73
CA ARG A 73 -0.27 24.35 22.86
C ARG A 73 -0.74 25.54 23.66
N CYS A 74 -0.13 26.70 23.44
CA CYS A 74 -0.40 27.90 24.25
C CYS A 74 -1.53 28.75 23.70
N LEU A 75 -2.38 29.24 24.60
CA LEU A 75 -3.44 30.19 24.34
C LEU A 75 -3.26 31.39 25.26
N ALA A 76 -3.26 32.60 24.70
CA ALA A 76 -3.27 33.81 25.48
C ALA A 76 -4.70 34.32 25.73
N LEU A 77 -4.91 34.88 26.89
CA LEU A 77 -6.15 35.47 27.35
C LEU A 77 -5.95 36.96 27.63
N ALA A 78 -6.89 37.78 27.17
CA ALA A 78 -6.90 39.22 27.45
C ALA A 78 -8.35 39.70 27.69
N LEU A 79 -8.46 40.84 28.35
CA LEU A 79 -9.75 41.48 28.59
C LEU A 79 -9.72 42.97 28.19
N LYS A 80 -10.92 43.51 27.94
CA LYS A 80 -11.13 44.96 27.78
C LYS A 80 -12.43 45.34 28.45
N ARG A 81 -12.41 46.42 29.24
CA ARG A 81 -13.63 47.01 29.78
C ARG A 81 -14.30 47.84 28.72
N MET A 82 -15.55 47.50 28.40
CA MET A 82 -16.34 48.17 27.36
C MET A 82 -17.06 49.41 27.87
N PRO A 83 -17.26 50.44 27.01
CA PRO A 83 -18.11 51.60 27.36
C PRO A 83 -19.55 51.17 27.68
N GLU A 84 -20.23 51.88 28.57
CA GLU A 84 -21.62 51.62 28.92
C GLU A 84 -22.53 51.79 27.67
N GLY A 85 -23.34 50.75 27.37
CA GLY A 85 -24.32 50.78 26.31
C GLY A 85 -23.86 50.25 24.91
N GLN A 86 -22.66 49.74 24.78
CA GLN A 86 -22.19 49.15 23.50
C GLN A 86 -22.75 47.74 23.34
N GLN A 87 -23.79 47.60 22.43
CA GLN A 87 -24.47 46.31 22.20
C GLN A 87 -23.80 45.40 21.16
N SER A 88 -22.86 45.91 20.35
CA SER A 88 -22.18 45.15 19.30
C SER A 88 -20.67 45.32 19.39
N LEU A 89 -19.93 44.21 19.17
CA LEU A 89 -18.48 44.19 19.09
C LEU A 89 -18.02 44.30 17.63
N SER A 90 -17.01 45.12 17.41
CA SER A 90 -16.36 45.27 16.10
C SER A 90 -14.89 44.78 16.16
N TYR A 91 -14.22 44.65 15.02
CA TYR A 91 -12.81 44.29 14.93
C TYR A 91 -11.90 45.33 15.60
N ASP A 92 -12.31 46.60 15.62
CA ASP A 92 -11.55 47.72 16.21
C ASP A 92 -11.56 47.66 17.74
N ASP A 93 -12.56 46.99 18.32
CA ASP A 93 -12.63 46.79 19.78
C ASP A 93 -11.52 45.86 20.31
N GLU A 94 -10.92 45.03 19.46
CA GLU A 94 -9.80 44.12 19.82
C GLU A 94 -8.44 44.84 19.96
N ALA A 95 -8.42 46.13 20.05
CA ALA A 95 -7.23 46.93 20.36
C ALA A 95 -7.21 47.42 21.81
N ASN A 96 -6.03 47.74 22.31
CA ASN A 96 -5.80 48.22 23.68
C ASN A 96 -6.32 47.23 24.77
N LEU A 97 -5.98 45.96 24.60
CA LEU A 97 -6.37 44.90 25.52
C LEU A 97 -5.48 44.90 26.79
N THR A 98 -6.02 44.35 27.87
CA THR A 98 -5.26 44.02 29.09
C THR A 98 -4.97 42.52 29.09
N PHE A 99 -3.71 42.15 29.09
CA PHE A 99 -3.26 40.76 29.12
C PHE A 99 -3.57 40.15 30.51
N ILE A 100 -4.19 38.94 30.51
CA ILE A 100 -4.54 38.20 31.72
C ILE A 100 -3.49 37.14 32.01
N GLY A 101 -3.15 36.32 31.01
CA GLY A 101 -2.23 35.21 31.19
C GLY A 101 -2.15 34.27 30.00
N LEU A 102 -1.30 33.27 30.14
CA LEU A 102 -1.11 32.17 29.18
C LEU A 102 -1.67 30.86 29.78
N VAL A 103 -2.34 30.10 28.97
CA VAL A 103 -2.77 28.74 29.32
C VAL A 103 -2.08 27.79 28.35
N GLY A 104 -1.34 26.83 28.88
CA GLY A 104 -0.72 25.74 28.14
C GLY A 104 -1.61 24.50 28.20
N MET A 105 -1.92 23.93 27.04
CA MET A 105 -2.66 22.68 26.90
C MET A 105 -1.71 21.58 26.50
N LEU A 106 -1.69 20.49 27.26
CA LEU A 106 -0.92 19.29 26.93
C LEU A 106 -1.81 18.30 26.18
N ASP A 107 -1.41 17.97 24.97
CA ASP A 107 -2.04 16.93 24.15
C ASP A 107 -0.93 15.98 23.65
N PRO A 108 -0.60 14.95 24.45
CA PRO A 108 0.51 14.07 24.12
C PRO A 108 0.18 13.20 22.91
N PRO A 109 1.16 12.92 22.04
CA PRO A 109 0.96 11.98 20.94
C PRO A 109 0.67 10.57 21.47
N ARG A 110 -0.06 9.77 20.69
CA ARG A 110 -0.29 8.36 21.03
C ARG A 110 1.03 7.59 21.01
N GLU A 111 1.19 6.59 21.87
CA GLU A 111 2.44 5.83 22.03
C GLU A 111 2.85 5.10 20.75
N GLU A 112 1.87 4.61 19.99
CA GLU A 112 2.11 3.81 18.77
C GLU A 112 2.64 4.65 17.58
N VAL A 113 2.45 5.97 17.61
CA VAL A 113 2.81 6.85 16.48
C VAL A 113 4.30 6.82 16.20
N ARG A 114 5.14 6.80 17.24
CA ARG A 114 6.59 6.78 17.07
C ARG A 114 7.07 5.54 16.33
N SER A 115 6.62 4.36 16.73
CA SER A 115 6.96 3.09 16.07
C SER A 115 6.42 3.03 14.65
N ALA A 116 5.24 3.58 14.41
CA ALA A 116 4.63 3.66 13.09
C ALA A 116 5.43 4.56 12.13
N ILE A 117 5.89 5.72 12.59
CA ILE A 117 6.74 6.62 11.80
C ILE A 117 8.08 5.95 11.47
N GLN A 118 8.71 5.27 12.43
CA GLN A 118 9.94 4.52 12.19
C GLN A 118 9.74 3.42 11.14
N SER A 119 8.61 2.72 11.19
CA SER A 119 8.23 1.72 10.18
C SER A 119 8.04 2.33 8.78
N CYS A 120 7.42 3.52 8.70
CA CYS A 120 7.33 4.26 7.44
C CYS A 120 8.72 4.63 6.90
N MET A 121 9.61 5.15 7.74
CA MET A 121 10.96 5.55 7.36
C MET A 121 11.78 4.35 6.86
N SER A 122 11.73 3.21 7.57
CA SER A 122 12.40 1.96 7.13
C SER A 122 11.83 1.42 5.82
N ALA A 123 10.53 1.63 5.58
CA ALA A 123 9.86 1.29 4.33
C ALA A 123 10.15 2.29 3.18
N GLY A 124 10.97 3.34 3.43
CA GLY A 124 11.28 4.39 2.48
C GLY A 124 10.12 5.35 2.21
N ILE A 125 9.11 5.38 3.10
CA ILE A 125 7.97 6.28 3.04
C ILE A 125 8.30 7.53 3.84
N ARG A 126 8.24 8.68 3.21
CA ARG A 126 8.48 9.96 3.85
C ARG A 126 7.19 10.47 4.50
N VAL A 127 7.28 10.80 5.78
CA VAL A 127 6.16 11.40 6.53
C VAL A 127 6.39 12.89 6.63
N ILE A 128 5.40 13.69 6.25
CA ILE A 128 5.39 15.15 6.37
C ILE A 128 4.28 15.52 7.35
N VAL A 129 4.64 16.13 8.45
CA VAL A 129 3.68 16.63 9.46
C VAL A 129 3.16 17.98 8.99
N VAL A 130 1.83 18.12 8.86
CA VAL A 130 1.16 19.33 8.39
C VAL A 130 0.23 19.84 9.50
N THR A 131 0.50 21.02 10.01
CA THR A 131 -0.25 21.58 11.16
C THR A 131 -0.48 23.08 11.05
N GLY A 132 -1.60 23.56 11.61
CA GLY A 132 -1.86 25.00 11.81
C GLY A 132 -1.14 25.58 13.01
N ASP A 133 -0.48 24.77 13.85
CA ASP A 133 0.19 25.20 15.05
C ASP A 133 1.46 26.02 14.77
N ASN A 134 1.99 26.65 15.83
CA ASN A 134 3.24 27.39 15.78
C ASN A 134 4.42 26.44 15.46
N LYS A 135 5.41 26.94 14.74
CA LYS A 135 6.60 26.21 14.29
C LYS A 135 7.33 25.53 15.45
N SER A 136 7.58 26.25 16.56
CA SER A 136 8.29 25.71 17.73
C SER A 136 7.54 24.58 18.43
N THR A 137 6.23 24.69 18.58
CA THR A 137 5.38 23.63 19.15
C THR A 137 5.36 22.41 18.23
N ALA A 138 5.23 22.62 16.94
CA ALA A 138 5.21 21.56 15.94
C ALA A 138 6.55 20.82 15.81
N GLU A 139 7.68 21.54 15.88
CA GLU A 139 9.03 20.96 15.91
C GLU A 139 9.24 20.09 17.15
N SER A 140 8.77 20.55 18.31
CA SER A 140 8.85 19.78 19.55
C SER A 140 7.99 18.50 19.47
N LEU A 141 6.78 18.58 18.92
CA LEU A 141 5.94 17.42 18.65
C LEU A 141 6.64 16.44 17.69
N CYS A 142 7.23 16.92 16.60
CA CYS A 142 7.95 16.10 15.65
C CYS A 142 9.15 15.35 16.27
N ARG A 143 9.83 15.95 17.26
CA ARG A 143 10.85 15.25 18.05
C ARG A 143 10.25 14.12 18.88
N GLN A 144 9.13 14.36 19.55
CA GLN A 144 8.47 13.34 20.39
C GLN A 144 8.00 12.14 19.60
N ILE A 145 7.44 12.37 18.41
CA ILE A 145 6.99 11.28 17.53
C ILE A 145 8.10 10.63 16.69
N GLY A 146 9.36 11.10 16.84
CA GLY A 146 10.52 10.52 16.14
C GLY A 146 10.65 10.92 14.67
N ALA A 147 9.91 11.91 14.19
CA ALA A 147 10.01 12.37 12.80
C ALA A 147 11.36 13.05 12.49
N PHE A 148 12.05 13.52 13.50
CA PHE A 148 13.38 14.16 13.44
C PHE A 148 14.45 13.40 14.26
N GLU A 149 14.36 12.11 14.40
CA GLU A 149 15.22 11.32 15.30
C GLU A 149 16.73 11.46 15.01
N HIS A 150 17.10 11.88 13.79
CA HIS A 150 18.49 12.01 13.33
C HIS A 150 18.91 13.46 13.03
N LEU A 151 18.08 14.46 13.39
CA LEU A 151 18.31 15.85 13.03
C LEU A 151 18.43 16.71 14.31
N ASP A 152 19.61 17.23 14.56
CA ASP A 152 19.83 18.22 15.63
C ASP A 152 19.35 19.61 15.21
N ASP A 153 19.43 19.94 13.93
CA ASP A 153 19.01 21.21 13.33
C ASP A 153 17.85 21.00 12.35
N PHE A 154 16.79 21.78 12.50
CA PHE A 154 15.59 21.76 11.65
C PHE A 154 15.69 22.64 10.41
N THR A 155 16.79 23.34 10.24
CA THR A 155 17.01 24.24 9.10
C THR A 155 16.95 23.48 7.78
N GLY A 156 16.03 23.87 6.91
CA GLY A 156 15.80 23.19 5.62
C GLY A 156 14.88 21.96 5.66
N TYR A 157 14.34 21.61 6.84
CA TYR A 157 13.38 20.51 7.01
C TYR A 157 12.03 20.97 7.58
N SER A 158 11.99 22.12 8.26
CA SER A 158 10.82 22.74 8.87
C SER A 158 10.55 24.09 8.24
N TYR A 159 9.34 24.26 7.71
CA TYR A 159 8.89 25.48 7.04
C TYR A 159 7.53 25.91 7.56
N THR A 160 7.33 27.23 7.68
CA THR A 160 5.98 27.82 7.77
C THR A 160 5.41 28.00 6.34
N ALA A 161 4.09 28.14 6.23
CA ALA A 161 3.46 28.39 4.94
C ALA A 161 4.02 29.64 4.26
N SER A 162 4.20 30.74 5.01
CA SER A 162 4.75 32.00 4.51
C SER A 162 6.22 31.90 4.11
N GLU A 163 7.05 31.19 4.88
CA GLU A 163 8.45 30.93 4.52
C GLU A 163 8.54 30.18 3.20
N PHE A 164 7.72 29.11 3.06
CA PHE A 164 7.72 28.26 1.87
C PHE A 164 7.22 29.00 0.60
N GLU A 165 6.19 29.84 0.73
CA GLU A 165 5.69 30.66 -0.39
C GLU A 165 6.67 31.72 -0.84
N GLY A 166 7.50 32.25 0.07
CA GLY A 166 8.56 33.21 -0.23
C GLY A 166 9.78 32.63 -0.94
N LEU A 167 9.92 31.28 -1.02
CA LEU A 167 11.07 30.65 -1.67
C LEU A 167 10.99 30.76 -3.21
N PRO A 168 12.14 30.98 -3.88
CA PRO A 168 12.24 30.85 -5.33
C PRO A 168 11.84 29.44 -5.81
N PRO A 169 11.34 29.28 -7.05
CA PRO A 169 10.82 28.00 -7.54
C PRO A 169 11.79 26.80 -7.39
N LEU A 170 13.08 27.03 -7.66
CA LEU A 170 14.10 25.97 -7.53
C LEU A 170 14.34 25.58 -6.07
N GLU A 171 14.42 26.56 -5.17
CA GLU A 171 14.59 26.32 -3.74
C GLU A 171 13.34 25.66 -3.14
N ARG A 172 12.15 26.07 -3.59
CA ARG A 172 10.89 25.45 -3.23
C ARG A 172 10.85 23.96 -3.59
N ALA A 173 11.31 23.61 -4.81
CA ALA A 173 11.40 22.21 -5.23
C ALA A 173 12.39 21.41 -4.38
N ASN A 174 13.52 22.00 -3.99
CA ASN A 174 14.49 21.37 -3.10
C ASN A 174 13.97 21.24 -1.65
N ALA A 175 13.26 22.25 -1.16
CA ALA A 175 12.60 22.23 0.15
C ALA A 175 11.58 21.07 0.23
N LEU A 176 10.73 20.89 -0.78
CA LEU A 176 9.77 19.79 -0.85
C LEU A 176 10.41 18.41 -0.73
N ARG A 177 11.61 18.21 -1.26
CA ARG A 177 12.32 16.91 -1.18
C ARG A 177 12.81 16.57 0.22
N ARG A 178 13.03 17.56 1.08
CA ARG A 178 13.60 17.41 2.42
C ARG A 178 12.60 17.71 3.53
N MET A 179 11.49 18.37 3.21
CA MET A 179 10.48 18.81 4.19
C MET A 179 9.97 17.63 5.02
N VAL A 180 9.95 17.82 6.34
CA VAL A 180 9.37 16.92 7.34
C VAL A 180 8.24 17.62 8.09
N LEU A 181 8.31 18.94 8.23
CA LEU A 181 7.30 19.74 8.91
C LEU A 181 6.85 20.92 8.06
N PHE A 182 5.53 21.08 7.96
CA PHE A 182 4.87 22.23 7.37
C PHE A 182 3.90 22.82 8.38
N SER A 183 4.22 23.96 8.94
CA SER A 183 3.52 24.60 10.06
C SER A 183 2.82 25.90 9.66
N ARG A 184 1.90 26.43 10.51
CA ARG A 184 1.08 27.62 10.22
C ARG A 184 0.31 27.50 8.91
N VAL A 185 -0.23 26.31 8.66
CA VAL A 185 -0.87 25.96 7.39
C VAL A 185 -2.37 26.29 7.44
N GLU A 186 -2.86 26.97 6.39
CA GLU A 186 -4.27 27.16 6.10
C GLU A 186 -4.80 26.02 5.21
N PRO A 187 -6.13 25.83 5.07
CA PRO A 187 -6.71 24.77 4.24
C PRO A 187 -6.24 24.77 2.78
N SER A 188 -6.05 25.96 2.21
CA SER A 188 -5.53 26.16 0.83
C SER A 188 -4.12 25.61 0.66
N HIS A 189 -3.26 25.80 1.67
CA HIS A 189 -1.87 25.36 1.64
C HIS A 189 -1.74 23.82 1.72
N LYS A 190 -2.68 23.13 2.38
CA LYS A 190 -2.70 21.65 2.41
C LYS A 190 -2.88 21.08 1.00
N LYS A 191 -3.83 21.62 0.24
CA LYS A 191 -4.05 21.23 -1.17
C LYS A 191 -2.86 21.57 -2.05
N MET A 192 -2.30 22.78 -1.90
CA MET A 192 -1.12 23.22 -2.62
C MET A 192 0.08 22.30 -2.37
N LEU A 193 0.31 21.85 -1.13
CA LEU A 193 1.40 20.94 -0.81
C LEU A 193 1.24 19.59 -1.53
N VAL A 194 0.03 19.02 -1.54
CA VAL A 194 -0.28 17.79 -2.27
C VAL A 194 0.01 17.97 -3.78
N GLU A 195 -0.48 19.04 -4.40
CA GLU A 195 -0.24 19.33 -5.82
C GLU A 195 1.25 19.52 -6.13
N ALA A 196 1.98 20.19 -5.25
CA ALA A 196 3.41 20.39 -5.39
C ALA A 196 4.21 19.07 -5.31
N LEU A 197 3.84 18.15 -4.41
CA LEU A 197 4.46 16.82 -4.31
C LEU A 197 4.13 15.96 -5.53
N GLN A 198 2.88 15.95 -5.98
CA GLN A 198 2.45 15.23 -7.19
C GLN A 198 3.19 15.75 -8.45
N SER A 199 3.48 17.05 -8.53
CA SER A 199 4.26 17.62 -9.63
C SER A 199 5.71 17.12 -9.70
N GLN A 200 6.22 16.56 -8.59
CA GLN A 200 7.53 15.89 -8.52
C GLN A 200 7.45 14.38 -8.78
N ASN A 201 6.31 13.86 -9.25
CA ASN A 201 6.01 12.45 -9.47
C ASN A 201 6.04 11.62 -8.17
N GLU A 202 5.71 12.22 -7.02
CA GLU A 202 5.49 11.50 -5.78
C GLU A 202 4.03 11.03 -5.68
N VAL A 203 3.81 9.83 -5.15
CA VAL A 203 2.47 9.34 -4.78
C VAL A 203 2.18 9.80 -3.36
N VAL A 204 1.12 10.57 -3.20
CA VAL A 204 0.81 11.27 -1.96
C VAL A 204 -0.43 10.69 -1.28
N ALA A 205 -0.26 10.20 -0.04
CA ALA A 205 -1.37 9.94 0.86
C ALA A 205 -1.57 11.15 1.78
N MET A 206 -2.81 11.58 1.98
CA MET A 206 -3.17 12.67 2.88
C MET A 206 -4.11 12.19 3.96
N THR A 207 -3.81 12.52 5.22
CA THR A 207 -4.70 12.24 6.35
C THR A 207 -5.39 13.50 6.81
N GLY A 208 -6.64 13.40 7.25
CA GLY A 208 -7.40 14.53 7.78
C GLY A 208 -8.70 14.10 8.44
N ASP A 209 -9.26 14.96 9.30
CA ASP A 209 -10.49 14.72 10.05
C ASP A 209 -11.53 15.83 9.87
N GLY A 210 -11.10 17.01 9.42
CA GLY A 210 -11.90 18.22 9.33
C GLY A 210 -12.51 18.50 7.96
N VAL A 211 -13.51 19.37 7.94
CA VAL A 211 -14.08 19.93 6.68
C VAL A 211 -13.00 20.66 5.87
N ASN A 212 -12.05 21.30 6.55
CA ASN A 212 -10.96 22.04 5.95
C ASN A 212 -9.95 21.16 5.21
N ASP A 213 -9.91 19.86 5.51
CA ASP A 213 -9.00 18.90 4.91
C ASP A 213 -9.58 18.25 3.64
N ALA A 214 -10.89 18.30 3.47
CA ALA A 214 -11.57 17.64 2.36
C ALA A 214 -11.02 17.99 0.95
N PRO A 215 -10.65 19.23 0.62
CA PRO A 215 -10.04 19.54 -0.67
C PRO A 215 -8.68 18.89 -0.88
N ALA A 216 -7.89 18.74 0.18
CA ALA A 216 -6.58 18.08 0.13
C ALA A 216 -6.73 16.56 0.09
N LEU A 217 -7.66 15.98 0.87
CA LEU A 217 -8.00 14.56 0.85
C LEU A 217 -8.44 14.12 -0.55
N LYS A 218 -9.34 14.87 -1.17
CA LYS A 218 -9.83 14.57 -2.53
C LYS A 218 -8.75 14.71 -3.60
N LYS A 219 -7.75 15.58 -3.37
CA LYS A 219 -6.68 15.84 -4.34
C LYS A 219 -5.54 14.84 -4.24
N ALA A 220 -5.31 14.26 -3.07
CA ALA A 220 -4.29 13.24 -2.85
C ALA A 220 -4.55 12.00 -3.72
N ASP A 221 -3.51 11.22 -3.96
CA ASP A 221 -3.66 9.91 -4.64
C ASP A 221 -4.39 8.91 -3.74
N ILE A 222 -4.26 9.07 -2.41
CA ILE A 222 -5.00 8.32 -1.40
C ILE A 222 -5.41 9.28 -0.29
N GLY A 223 -6.70 9.62 -0.22
CA GLY A 223 -7.28 10.36 0.89
C GLY A 223 -7.65 9.43 2.04
N ILE A 224 -7.22 9.76 3.27
CA ILE A 224 -7.47 8.94 4.47
C ILE A 224 -8.17 9.81 5.53
N ALA A 225 -9.41 9.49 5.85
CA ALA A 225 -10.15 10.16 6.91
C ALA A 225 -10.11 9.40 8.23
N MET A 226 -10.17 10.14 9.34
CA MET A 226 -10.35 9.55 10.66
C MET A 226 -11.80 9.10 10.86
N GLY A 227 -12.01 8.02 11.62
CA GLY A 227 -13.34 7.49 11.94
C GLY A 227 -14.19 8.46 12.77
N SER A 228 -13.56 9.24 13.65
CA SER A 228 -14.18 10.34 14.38
C SER A 228 -14.32 11.63 13.56
N GLY A 229 -13.74 11.68 12.36
CA GLY A 229 -13.77 12.85 11.49
C GLY A 229 -15.15 13.20 10.95
N THR A 230 -15.25 14.39 10.36
CA THR A 230 -16.50 14.91 9.79
C THR A 230 -17.00 14.08 8.60
N ALA A 231 -18.30 14.07 8.37
CA ALA A 231 -18.91 13.39 7.22
C ALA A 231 -18.32 13.88 5.88
N VAL A 232 -17.96 15.17 5.81
CA VAL A 232 -17.34 15.78 4.62
C VAL A 232 -15.95 15.21 4.36
N ALA A 233 -15.11 15.09 5.40
CA ALA A 233 -13.79 14.48 5.27
C ALA A 233 -13.90 13.01 4.83
N LYS A 234 -14.80 12.24 5.45
CA LYS A 234 -15.05 10.84 5.10
C LYS A 234 -15.52 10.65 3.66
N SER A 235 -16.42 11.52 3.18
CA SER A 235 -16.92 11.44 1.81
C SER A 235 -15.89 11.89 0.76
N ALA A 236 -14.89 12.66 1.16
CA ALA A 236 -13.81 13.15 0.29
C ALA A 236 -12.58 12.20 0.26
N SER A 237 -12.57 11.16 1.10
CA SER A 237 -11.46 10.22 1.26
C SER A 237 -11.75 8.87 0.62
N ASP A 238 -10.68 8.15 0.27
CA ASP A 238 -10.73 6.79 -0.28
C ASP A 238 -10.75 5.73 0.84
N MET A 239 -10.20 6.06 2.02
CA MET A 239 -10.10 5.19 3.18
C MET A 239 -10.58 5.91 4.43
N VAL A 240 -11.24 5.17 5.33
CA VAL A 240 -11.65 5.66 6.66
C VAL A 240 -11.06 4.75 7.74
N LEU A 241 -10.31 5.33 8.68
CA LEU A 241 -9.72 4.60 9.81
C LEU A 241 -10.76 4.47 10.93
N ALA A 242 -11.15 3.26 11.27
CA ALA A 242 -12.16 3.02 12.31
C ALA A 242 -11.65 3.33 13.74
N ASP A 243 -10.35 3.18 13.96
CA ASP A 243 -9.67 3.33 15.27
C ASP A 243 -8.93 4.66 15.47
N ASP A 244 -8.94 5.53 14.47
CA ASP A 244 -8.23 6.81 14.45
C ASP A 244 -6.72 6.69 14.77
N ASN A 245 -6.11 5.55 14.45
CA ASN A 245 -4.73 5.27 14.77
C ASN A 245 -3.83 5.32 13.53
N PHE A 246 -2.77 6.12 13.58
CA PHE A 246 -1.79 6.22 12.49
C PHE A 246 -1.06 4.89 12.22
N ALA A 247 -0.90 4.02 13.23
CA ALA A 247 -0.29 2.70 13.07
C ALA A 247 -1.10 1.80 12.11
N THR A 248 -2.42 1.99 12.04
CA THR A 248 -3.30 1.26 11.11
C THR A 248 -3.02 1.62 9.65
N ILE A 249 -2.55 2.85 9.36
CA ILE A 249 -2.09 3.24 8.03
C ILE A 249 -0.87 2.41 7.63
N VAL A 250 0.07 2.22 8.55
CA VAL A 250 1.26 1.39 8.31
C VAL A 250 0.88 -0.05 7.98
N ALA A 251 -0.08 -0.62 8.73
CA ALA A 251 -0.61 -1.94 8.45
C ALA A 251 -1.31 -2.00 7.07
N ALA A 252 -2.09 -0.98 6.71
CA ALA A 252 -2.73 -0.88 5.40
C ALA A 252 -1.71 -0.79 4.26
N VAL A 253 -0.61 -0.05 4.44
CA VAL A 253 0.50 0.00 3.46
C VAL A 253 1.17 -1.37 3.31
N ALA A 254 1.42 -2.08 4.42
CA ALA A 254 2.00 -3.42 4.38
C ALA A 254 1.10 -4.39 3.62
N GLU A 255 -0.20 -4.37 3.89
CA GLU A 255 -1.19 -5.21 3.20
C GLU A 255 -1.30 -4.85 1.71
N GLY A 256 -1.34 -3.56 1.37
CA GLY A 256 -1.35 -3.10 -0.02
C GLY A 256 -0.11 -3.56 -0.81
N ARG A 257 1.06 -3.55 -0.18
CA ARG A 257 2.30 -4.10 -0.77
C ARG A 257 2.22 -5.62 -0.95
N ALA A 258 1.63 -6.34 0.02
CA ALA A 258 1.40 -7.78 -0.06
C ALA A 258 0.48 -8.13 -1.22
N ILE A 259 -0.65 -7.44 -1.36
CA ILE A 259 -1.60 -7.62 -2.46
C ILE A 259 -0.92 -7.36 -3.81
N TYR A 260 -0.11 -6.31 -3.92
CA TYR A 260 0.64 -6.03 -5.15
C TYR A 260 1.62 -7.15 -5.50
N ASN A 261 2.37 -7.67 -4.52
CA ASN A 261 3.29 -8.79 -4.73
C ASN A 261 2.53 -10.06 -5.14
N ASN A 262 1.42 -10.37 -4.48
CA ASN A 262 0.58 -11.53 -4.82
C ASN A 262 0.00 -11.39 -6.23
N THR A 263 -0.39 -10.18 -6.64
CA THR A 263 -0.85 -9.90 -8.02
C THR A 263 0.26 -10.15 -9.03
N LYS A 264 1.51 -9.74 -8.75
CA LYS A 264 2.66 -10.05 -9.63
C LYS A 264 2.87 -11.56 -9.76
N GLN A 265 2.74 -12.30 -8.66
CA GLN A 265 2.91 -13.75 -8.67
C GLN A 265 1.77 -14.47 -9.40
N PHE A 266 0.54 -14.01 -9.23
CA PHE A 266 -0.61 -14.45 -10.02
C PHE A 266 -0.36 -14.25 -11.52
N ILE A 267 0.07 -13.05 -11.93
CA ILE A 267 0.38 -12.73 -13.34
C ILE A 267 1.51 -13.64 -13.84
N ARG A 268 2.56 -13.85 -13.04
CA ARG A 268 3.68 -14.74 -13.37
C ARG A 268 3.20 -16.15 -13.65
N TYR A 269 2.39 -16.70 -12.76
CA TYR A 269 1.85 -18.05 -12.87
C TYR A 269 1.03 -18.21 -14.17
N MET A 270 0.05 -17.34 -14.38
CA MET A 270 -0.84 -17.39 -15.54
C MET A 270 -0.10 -17.20 -16.87
N ILE A 271 0.84 -16.26 -16.94
CA ILE A 271 1.62 -16.03 -18.17
C ILE A 271 2.53 -17.24 -18.47
N SER A 272 3.21 -17.80 -17.45
CA SER A 272 4.12 -18.94 -17.68
C SER A 272 3.36 -20.19 -18.14
N SER A 273 2.18 -20.46 -17.58
CA SER A 273 1.31 -21.56 -18.00
C SER A 273 0.86 -21.40 -19.45
N ASN A 274 0.27 -20.26 -19.80
CA ASN A 274 -0.17 -19.99 -21.17
C ASN A 274 0.98 -20.04 -22.21
N ILE A 275 2.18 -19.57 -21.86
CA ILE A 275 3.37 -19.73 -22.70
C ILE A 275 3.70 -21.21 -22.87
N GLY A 276 3.59 -22.01 -21.82
CA GLY A 276 3.83 -23.46 -21.86
C GLY A 276 2.91 -24.17 -22.85
N GLU A 277 1.62 -23.86 -22.81
CA GLU A 277 0.64 -24.41 -23.75
C GLU A 277 0.95 -24.02 -25.20
N VAL A 278 1.22 -22.73 -25.45
CA VAL A 278 1.57 -22.23 -26.79
C VAL A 278 2.85 -22.90 -27.30
N VAL A 279 3.88 -23.03 -26.46
CA VAL A 279 5.14 -23.70 -26.84
C VAL A 279 4.89 -25.17 -27.15
N CYS A 280 4.05 -25.86 -26.37
CA CYS A 280 3.68 -27.25 -26.61
C CYS A 280 3.07 -27.44 -27.99
N ILE A 281 2.03 -26.65 -28.30
CA ILE A 281 1.33 -26.76 -29.62
C ILE A 281 2.27 -26.37 -30.77
N PHE A 282 2.99 -25.26 -30.61
CA PHE A 282 3.88 -24.74 -31.64
C PHE A 282 5.00 -25.74 -32.01
N VAL A 283 5.67 -26.27 -30.97
CA VAL A 283 6.78 -27.22 -31.17
C VAL A 283 6.28 -28.54 -31.75
N ALA A 284 5.13 -29.05 -31.29
CA ALA A 284 4.50 -30.24 -31.88
C ALA A 284 4.21 -30.06 -33.38
N ALA A 285 3.61 -28.92 -33.74
CA ALA A 285 3.32 -28.59 -35.14
C ALA A 285 4.60 -28.45 -35.99
N VAL A 286 5.63 -27.75 -35.51
CA VAL A 286 6.92 -27.57 -36.19
C VAL A 286 7.65 -28.90 -36.39
N LEU A 287 7.57 -29.80 -35.42
CA LEU A 287 8.15 -31.14 -35.51
C LEU A 287 7.32 -32.13 -36.35
N GLY A 288 6.14 -31.73 -36.82
CA GLY A 288 5.25 -32.61 -37.60
C GLY A 288 4.70 -33.77 -36.78
N MET A 289 4.46 -33.59 -35.48
CA MET A 289 3.86 -34.59 -34.59
C MET A 289 2.32 -34.49 -34.57
N PRO A 290 1.62 -35.57 -34.22
CA PRO A 290 0.18 -35.51 -33.95
C PRO A 290 -0.17 -34.51 -32.86
N ASP A 291 -1.45 -34.11 -32.80
CA ASP A 291 -1.93 -33.20 -31.75
C ASP A 291 -1.63 -33.73 -30.34
N THR A 292 -0.77 -33.05 -29.62
CA THR A 292 -0.34 -33.45 -28.27
C THR A 292 -1.43 -33.22 -27.23
N LEU A 293 -2.26 -32.18 -27.42
CA LEU A 293 -3.39 -31.81 -26.57
C LEU A 293 -4.58 -31.38 -27.41
N VAL A 294 -5.77 -31.82 -27.03
CA VAL A 294 -7.03 -31.43 -27.70
C VAL A 294 -7.54 -30.09 -27.13
N PRO A 295 -8.23 -29.26 -27.92
CA PRO A 295 -8.71 -27.93 -27.43
C PRO A 295 -9.56 -27.98 -26.17
N VAL A 296 -10.36 -29.04 -25.96
CA VAL A 296 -11.17 -29.22 -24.75
C VAL A 296 -10.30 -29.45 -23.51
N GLN A 297 -9.16 -30.14 -23.66
CA GLN A 297 -8.18 -30.33 -22.57
C GLN A 297 -7.51 -29.02 -22.19
N LEU A 298 -7.11 -28.20 -23.16
CA LEU A 298 -6.54 -26.86 -22.92
C LEU A 298 -7.54 -25.94 -22.20
N LEU A 299 -8.80 -25.96 -22.61
CA LEU A 299 -9.84 -25.19 -21.92
C LEU A 299 -10.01 -25.64 -20.47
N TRP A 300 -9.94 -26.95 -20.19
CA TRP A 300 -10.01 -27.49 -18.84
C TRP A 300 -8.82 -27.05 -18.00
N VAL A 301 -7.61 -27.14 -18.55
CA VAL A 301 -6.38 -26.73 -17.85
C VAL A 301 -6.46 -25.25 -17.48
N ASN A 302 -6.76 -24.37 -18.43
CA ASN A 302 -6.83 -22.93 -18.19
C ASN A 302 -7.92 -22.53 -17.20
N LEU A 303 -9.11 -23.14 -17.27
CA LEU A 303 -10.25 -22.75 -16.45
C LEU A 303 -10.20 -23.34 -15.04
N VAL A 304 -9.88 -24.63 -14.93
CA VAL A 304 -9.98 -25.37 -13.68
C VAL A 304 -8.61 -25.60 -13.05
N THR A 305 -7.68 -26.15 -13.81
CA THR A 305 -6.36 -26.53 -13.30
C THR A 305 -5.55 -25.31 -12.87
N ASP A 306 -5.54 -24.25 -13.68
CA ASP A 306 -4.78 -23.04 -13.39
C ASP A 306 -5.61 -22.02 -12.60
N GLY A 307 -6.90 -21.93 -12.86
CA GLY A 307 -7.78 -20.95 -12.23
C GLY A 307 -7.87 -21.06 -10.70
N LEU A 308 -7.95 -22.28 -10.18
CA LEU A 308 -8.06 -22.52 -8.72
C LEU A 308 -6.77 -22.14 -7.97
N PRO A 309 -5.57 -22.65 -8.36
CA PRO A 309 -4.32 -22.24 -7.72
C PRO A 309 -4.00 -20.76 -7.93
N ALA A 310 -4.27 -20.20 -9.11
CA ALA A 310 -4.09 -18.78 -9.38
C ALA A 310 -4.86 -17.89 -8.38
N THR A 311 -6.13 -18.21 -8.14
CA THR A 311 -6.94 -17.51 -7.14
C THR A 311 -6.36 -17.67 -5.73
N ALA A 312 -5.89 -18.86 -5.39
CA ALA A 312 -5.32 -19.17 -4.09
C ALA A 312 -3.97 -18.44 -3.82
N ILE A 313 -3.19 -18.11 -4.85
CA ILE A 313 -1.97 -17.30 -4.76
C ILE A 313 -2.28 -15.90 -4.22
N GLY A 314 -3.48 -15.36 -4.49
CA GLY A 314 -3.93 -14.08 -3.92
C GLY A 314 -3.96 -14.04 -2.40
N PHE A 315 -3.99 -15.18 -1.72
CA PHE A 315 -3.99 -15.31 -0.26
C PHE A 315 -2.60 -15.63 0.32
N ASN A 316 -1.52 -15.45 -0.43
CA ASN A 316 -0.17 -15.62 0.09
C ASN A 316 0.09 -14.62 1.22
N LYS A 317 0.74 -15.08 2.28
CA LYS A 317 1.17 -14.22 3.38
C LYS A 317 2.23 -13.23 2.91
N PRO A 318 2.24 -12.00 3.46
CA PRO A 318 3.28 -11.03 3.16
C PRO A 318 4.66 -11.55 3.55
N ASP A 319 5.66 -11.27 2.71
CA ASP A 319 7.05 -11.54 3.04
C ASP A 319 7.47 -10.72 4.27
N GLY A 320 8.27 -11.31 5.18
CA GLY A 320 8.66 -10.67 6.45
C GLY A 320 9.43 -9.35 6.30
N ASN A 321 9.96 -9.05 5.12
CA ASN A 321 10.73 -7.84 4.81
C ASN A 321 9.92 -6.79 4.02
N ILE A 322 8.59 -6.92 3.93
CA ILE A 322 7.75 -6.06 3.07
C ILE A 322 7.84 -4.56 3.43
N MET A 323 8.09 -4.26 4.71
CA MET A 323 8.24 -2.90 5.23
C MET A 323 9.72 -2.43 5.33
N THR A 324 10.66 -3.17 4.74
CA THR A 324 12.06 -2.75 4.60
C THR A 324 12.44 -2.45 3.15
N VAL A 325 11.56 -2.75 2.22
CA VAL A 325 11.75 -2.49 0.78
C VAL A 325 11.31 -1.05 0.46
N LYS A 326 12.10 -0.35 -0.36
CA LYS A 326 11.76 1.00 -0.83
C LYS A 326 10.49 0.99 -1.69
N PRO A 327 9.72 2.09 -1.74
CA PRO A 327 8.59 2.23 -2.63
C PRO A 327 8.99 2.05 -4.09
N ARG A 328 8.11 1.42 -4.89
CA ARG A 328 8.29 1.32 -6.34
C ARG A 328 8.22 2.68 -7.01
N LYS A 329 8.87 2.83 -8.15
CA LYS A 329 8.75 4.04 -8.97
C LYS A 329 7.37 4.08 -9.64
N VAL A 330 6.79 5.29 -9.78
CA VAL A 330 5.46 5.48 -10.40
C VAL A 330 5.38 4.87 -11.81
N ASN A 331 6.46 4.98 -12.59
CA ASN A 331 6.53 4.47 -13.97
C ASN A 331 7.12 3.05 -14.06
N GLU A 332 7.21 2.32 -12.96
CA GLU A 332 7.74 0.96 -12.97
C GLU A 332 6.69 0.00 -13.53
N ALA A 333 7.04 -0.72 -14.59
CA ALA A 333 6.17 -1.73 -15.18
C ALA A 333 5.96 -2.90 -14.20
N VAL A 334 4.75 -3.44 -14.14
CA VAL A 334 4.40 -4.61 -13.30
C VAL A 334 5.25 -5.82 -13.70
N VAL A 335 5.48 -5.99 -15.01
CA VAL A 335 6.35 -7.02 -15.57
C VAL A 335 7.56 -6.34 -16.19
N SER A 336 8.73 -6.48 -15.54
CA SER A 336 10.00 -6.02 -16.12
C SER A 336 10.47 -6.97 -17.23
N GLY A 337 11.35 -6.49 -18.13
CA GLY A 337 11.90 -7.33 -19.21
C GLY A 337 12.61 -8.58 -18.69
N TRP A 338 13.31 -8.48 -17.55
CA TRP A 338 13.93 -9.64 -16.89
C TRP A 338 12.89 -10.64 -16.37
N LEU A 339 11.81 -10.18 -15.76
CA LEU A 339 10.73 -11.04 -15.29
C LEU A 339 10.03 -11.74 -16.46
N PHE A 340 9.80 -11.01 -17.55
CA PHE A 340 9.21 -11.59 -18.77
C PHE A 340 10.10 -12.72 -19.34
N PHE A 341 11.43 -12.51 -19.39
CA PHE A 341 12.36 -13.56 -19.82
C PHE A 341 12.27 -14.80 -18.91
N ARG A 342 12.20 -14.64 -17.59
CA ARG A 342 11.97 -15.75 -16.65
C ARG A 342 10.67 -16.50 -16.96
N TYR A 343 9.58 -15.78 -17.25
CA TYR A 343 8.29 -16.41 -17.60
C TYR A 343 8.39 -17.21 -18.89
N LEU A 344 9.13 -16.70 -19.87
CA LEU A 344 9.37 -17.39 -21.13
C LEU A 344 10.14 -18.69 -20.91
N VAL A 345 11.19 -18.68 -20.08
CA VAL A 345 11.99 -19.89 -19.80
C VAL A 345 11.17 -20.93 -19.03
N ILE A 346 10.40 -20.52 -18.03
CA ILE A 346 9.52 -21.41 -17.26
C ILE A 346 8.45 -22.01 -18.17
N GLY A 347 7.78 -21.18 -18.97
CA GLY A 347 6.76 -21.64 -19.90
C GLY A 347 7.33 -22.59 -20.97
N ALA A 348 8.50 -22.26 -21.53
CA ALA A 348 9.17 -23.17 -22.47
C ALA A 348 9.48 -24.53 -21.83
N TYR A 349 9.92 -24.53 -20.57
CA TYR A 349 10.13 -25.78 -19.82
C TYR A 349 8.83 -26.59 -19.67
N VAL A 350 7.72 -25.95 -19.28
CA VAL A 350 6.40 -26.58 -19.14
C VAL A 350 5.97 -27.22 -20.46
N GLY A 351 6.03 -26.46 -21.57
CA GLY A 351 5.66 -26.96 -22.88
C GLY A 351 6.50 -28.11 -23.37
N LEU A 352 7.83 -28.02 -23.19
CA LEU A 352 8.76 -29.11 -23.57
C LEU A 352 8.59 -30.36 -22.69
N ALA A 353 8.28 -30.21 -21.41
CA ALA A 353 7.98 -31.33 -20.52
C ALA A 353 6.71 -32.08 -20.97
N THR A 354 5.68 -31.31 -21.37
CA THR A 354 4.43 -31.86 -21.89
C THR A 354 4.66 -32.67 -23.16
N ILE A 355 5.44 -32.13 -24.09
CA ILE A 355 5.84 -32.86 -25.34
C ILE A 355 6.67 -34.11 -25.00
N ALA A 356 7.59 -33.98 -24.06
CA ALA A 356 8.41 -35.13 -23.65
C ALA A 356 7.56 -36.28 -23.09
N GLY A 357 6.46 -35.99 -22.39
CA GLY A 357 5.48 -36.97 -21.96
C GLY A 357 4.80 -37.67 -23.12
N PHE A 358 4.42 -36.92 -24.18
CA PHE A 358 3.86 -37.45 -25.41
C PHE A 358 4.81 -38.38 -26.16
N VAL A 359 6.05 -37.93 -26.37
CA VAL A 359 7.10 -38.72 -27.04
C VAL A 359 7.46 -39.97 -26.25
N TRP A 360 7.50 -39.83 -24.90
CA TRP A 360 7.79 -40.97 -24.03
C TRP A 360 6.79 -42.10 -24.21
N TRP A 361 5.50 -41.82 -24.36
CA TRP A 361 4.51 -42.85 -24.60
C TRP A 361 4.75 -43.60 -25.89
N PHE A 362 5.02 -42.91 -27.00
CA PHE A 362 5.23 -43.54 -28.31
C PHE A 362 6.54 -44.29 -28.44
N VAL A 363 7.63 -43.80 -27.81
CA VAL A 363 8.98 -44.31 -28.06
C VAL A 363 9.44 -45.27 -26.95
N TYR A 364 9.13 -44.97 -25.69
CA TYR A 364 9.75 -45.67 -24.57
C TYR A 364 8.78 -46.51 -23.72
N SER A 365 7.49 -46.22 -23.73
CA SER A 365 6.51 -46.93 -22.93
C SER A 365 6.39 -48.40 -23.30
N GLU A 366 6.35 -49.28 -22.27
CA GLU A 366 6.14 -50.70 -22.48
C GLU A 366 4.71 -51.03 -23.01
N ASN A 367 3.76 -50.21 -22.67
CA ASN A 367 2.37 -50.32 -23.09
C ASN A 367 2.08 -49.52 -24.36
N GLY A 368 3.04 -48.77 -24.86
CA GLY A 368 2.96 -48.01 -26.09
C GLY A 368 3.48 -48.77 -27.32
N PRO A 369 3.31 -48.22 -28.52
CA PRO A 369 3.68 -48.86 -29.76
C PRO A 369 5.18 -49.01 -30.01
N ARG A 370 6.04 -48.37 -29.19
CA ARG A 370 7.51 -48.35 -29.28
C ARG A 370 8.03 -47.98 -30.67
N LEU A 371 7.42 -46.96 -31.27
CA LEU A 371 7.81 -46.48 -32.58
C LEU A 371 9.12 -45.67 -32.52
N PRO A 372 9.98 -45.75 -33.54
CA PRO A 372 11.08 -44.83 -33.66
C PRO A 372 10.59 -43.40 -33.87
N TYR A 373 11.32 -42.41 -33.34
CA TYR A 373 10.96 -40.99 -33.40
C TYR A 373 10.71 -40.50 -34.83
N SER A 374 11.41 -41.05 -35.84
CA SER A 374 11.25 -40.72 -37.25
C SER A 374 9.86 -41.05 -37.79
N GLU A 375 9.20 -42.09 -37.29
CA GLU A 375 7.84 -42.47 -37.70
C GLU A 375 6.79 -41.54 -37.04
N LEU A 376 7.03 -41.12 -35.80
CA LEU A 376 6.17 -40.19 -35.10
C LEU A 376 6.10 -38.82 -35.82
N VAL A 377 7.25 -38.30 -36.28
CA VAL A 377 7.36 -37.03 -37.00
C VAL A 377 6.76 -37.09 -38.42
N ASN A 378 6.68 -38.28 -39.02
CA ASN A 378 6.13 -38.49 -40.36
C ASN A 378 4.76 -39.15 -40.34
N PHE A 379 3.94 -38.98 -39.32
CA PHE A 379 2.66 -39.65 -39.13
C PHE A 379 1.65 -39.37 -40.26
N ASP A 380 1.65 -38.16 -40.83
CA ASP A 380 0.78 -37.78 -41.96
C ASP A 380 0.97 -38.67 -43.20
N SER A 381 2.18 -39.15 -43.39
CA SER A 381 2.48 -40.04 -44.53
C SER A 381 2.22 -41.53 -44.25
N CYS A 382 1.69 -41.87 -43.08
CA CYS A 382 1.39 -43.24 -42.69
C CYS A 382 0.46 -43.93 -43.68
N SER A 383 -0.62 -43.26 -44.11
CA SER A 383 -1.61 -43.82 -45.05
C SER A 383 -1.07 -44.06 -46.46
N THR A 384 0.03 -43.41 -46.84
CA THR A 384 0.66 -43.50 -48.17
C THR A 384 1.85 -44.46 -48.22
N ARG A 385 2.36 -44.89 -47.04
CA ARG A 385 3.48 -45.83 -46.90
C ARG A 385 2.99 -47.21 -46.50
N GLN A 386 3.70 -48.24 -46.93
CA GLN A 386 3.56 -49.59 -46.38
C GLN A 386 4.27 -49.64 -45.02
N THR A 387 3.50 -49.52 -43.93
CA THR A 387 4.00 -49.61 -42.57
C THR A 387 3.73 -50.98 -41.97
N SER A 388 4.59 -51.42 -41.07
CA SER A 388 4.41 -52.69 -40.32
C SER A 388 3.35 -52.59 -39.20
N TYR A 389 2.77 -51.41 -39.00
CA TYR A 389 1.81 -51.09 -37.94
C TYR A 389 0.58 -50.35 -38.54
N PRO A 390 -0.60 -50.48 -37.93
CA PRO A 390 -1.80 -49.78 -38.39
C PRO A 390 -1.74 -48.29 -38.06
N CYS A 391 -2.15 -47.41 -38.96
CA CYS A 391 -2.13 -45.95 -38.74
C CYS A 391 -3.09 -45.47 -37.63
N SER A 392 -4.07 -46.31 -37.25
CA SER A 392 -4.96 -46.04 -36.11
C SER A 392 -4.22 -45.87 -34.74
N ILE A 393 -2.95 -46.23 -34.68
CA ILE A 393 -2.10 -45.99 -33.47
C ILE A 393 -1.97 -44.49 -33.17
N PHE A 394 -2.01 -43.63 -34.18
CA PHE A 394 -1.92 -42.16 -33.98
C PHE A 394 -3.26 -41.54 -33.55
N GLU A 395 -4.37 -42.29 -33.61
CA GLU A 395 -5.69 -41.91 -33.09
C GLU A 395 -5.88 -42.31 -31.60
N ASP A 396 -4.89 -43.00 -31.04
CA ASP A 396 -4.91 -43.40 -29.62
C ASP A 396 -4.93 -42.18 -28.69
N ARG A 397 -5.76 -42.24 -27.66
CA ARG A 397 -5.94 -41.17 -26.64
C ARG A 397 -4.93 -41.22 -25.50
N HIS A 398 -4.20 -42.33 -25.34
CA HIS A 398 -3.25 -42.48 -24.23
C HIS A 398 -2.11 -41.46 -24.27
N PRO A 399 -1.46 -41.14 -25.40
CA PRO A 399 -0.37 -40.14 -25.41
C PRO A 399 -0.85 -38.75 -25.00
N SER A 400 -2.03 -38.34 -25.45
CA SER A 400 -2.65 -37.08 -25.05
C SER A 400 -3.01 -37.07 -23.55
N THR A 401 -3.46 -38.20 -22.99
CA THR A 401 -3.72 -38.34 -21.54
C THR A 401 -2.44 -38.23 -20.73
N VAL A 402 -1.32 -38.79 -21.18
CA VAL A 402 -0.01 -38.66 -20.55
C VAL A 402 0.43 -37.20 -20.59
N SER A 403 0.37 -36.54 -21.73
CA SER A 403 0.72 -35.12 -21.90
C SER A 403 -0.08 -34.22 -20.96
N MET A 404 -1.40 -34.38 -20.94
CA MET A 404 -2.30 -33.64 -20.07
C MET A 404 -1.93 -33.85 -18.57
N THR A 405 -1.64 -35.09 -18.19
CA THR A 405 -1.26 -35.39 -16.78
C THR A 405 0.08 -34.77 -16.41
N VAL A 406 1.07 -34.84 -17.32
CA VAL A 406 2.37 -34.18 -17.11
C VAL A 406 2.18 -32.66 -16.97
N LEU A 407 1.40 -32.05 -17.86
CA LEU A 407 1.10 -30.63 -17.80
C LEU A 407 0.46 -30.24 -16.47
N VAL A 408 -0.60 -30.92 -16.02
CA VAL A 408 -1.29 -30.65 -14.76
C VAL A 408 -0.34 -30.76 -13.57
N VAL A 409 0.48 -31.81 -13.51
CA VAL A 409 1.42 -32.00 -12.39
C VAL A 409 2.50 -30.94 -12.38
N VAL A 410 3.09 -30.60 -13.53
CA VAL A 410 4.12 -29.56 -13.62
C VAL A 410 3.54 -28.20 -13.24
N GLU A 411 2.31 -27.87 -13.62
CA GLU A 411 1.62 -26.64 -13.21
C GLU A 411 1.33 -26.59 -11.70
N MET A 412 1.00 -27.69 -11.06
CA MET A 412 0.84 -27.74 -9.61
C MET A 412 2.16 -27.42 -8.88
N PHE A 413 3.30 -27.89 -9.38
CA PHE A 413 4.60 -27.51 -8.86
C PHE A 413 4.97 -26.05 -9.17
N ASN A 414 4.61 -25.56 -10.36
CA ASN A 414 4.75 -24.16 -10.71
C ASN A 414 3.94 -23.25 -9.76
N ALA A 415 2.72 -23.66 -9.41
CA ALA A 415 1.90 -22.94 -8.42
C ALA A 415 2.58 -22.88 -7.01
N LEU A 416 3.17 -23.99 -6.54
CA LEU A 416 3.92 -24.00 -5.29
C LEU A 416 5.15 -23.07 -5.32
N ASN A 417 5.84 -22.94 -6.45
CA ASN A 417 6.97 -22.01 -6.62
C ASN A 417 6.54 -20.54 -6.60
N ASN A 418 5.24 -20.26 -6.74
CA ASN A 418 4.66 -18.93 -6.65
C ASN A 418 4.19 -18.54 -5.23
N LEU A 419 4.61 -19.25 -4.18
CA LEU A 419 4.36 -18.88 -2.78
C LEU A 419 5.10 -17.61 -2.37
N SER A 420 6.30 -17.37 -2.91
CA SER A 420 7.08 -16.15 -2.68
C SER A 420 7.90 -15.78 -3.91
N GLU A 421 8.16 -14.48 -4.07
CA GLU A 421 9.03 -13.98 -5.16
C GLU A 421 10.52 -14.22 -4.89
N ASN A 422 10.95 -14.05 -3.63
CA ASN A 422 12.34 -13.94 -3.24
C ASN A 422 12.83 -15.02 -2.26
N GLN A 423 11.92 -15.86 -1.76
CA GLN A 423 12.26 -16.86 -0.75
C GLN A 423 12.11 -18.28 -1.29
N SER A 424 13.01 -19.16 -0.87
CA SER A 424 12.97 -20.57 -1.25
C SER A 424 11.83 -21.30 -0.54
N LEU A 425 11.25 -22.34 -1.19
CA LEU A 425 10.27 -23.26 -0.58
C LEU A 425 10.76 -23.95 0.71
N PHE A 426 12.08 -23.97 0.96
CA PHE A 426 12.64 -24.48 2.22
C PHE A 426 12.50 -23.48 3.36
N VAL A 427 12.33 -22.18 3.05
CA VAL A 427 12.13 -21.11 4.02
C VAL A 427 10.64 -20.89 4.22
N ILE A 428 9.90 -20.74 3.12
CA ILE A 428 8.43 -20.66 3.16
C ILE A 428 7.86 -22.04 2.84
N HIS A 429 7.37 -22.69 3.86
CA HIS A 429 6.80 -24.02 3.72
C HIS A 429 5.47 -23.96 2.94
N PRO A 430 5.10 -24.98 2.16
CA PRO A 430 3.82 -25.05 1.44
C PRO A 430 2.60 -24.80 2.32
N TRP A 431 2.66 -25.19 3.59
CA TRP A 431 1.60 -24.99 4.58
C TRP A 431 1.37 -23.52 4.98
N SER A 432 2.18 -22.59 4.52
CA SER A 432 2.01 -21.15 4.80
C SER A 432 0.74 -20.60 4.16
N ASN A 433 0.33 -21.13 3.01
CA ASN A 433 -0.93 -20.83 2.34
C ASN A 433 -1.77 -22.09 2.18
N LEU A 434 -2.68 -22.33 3.14
CA LEU A 434 -3.58 -23.50 3.13
C LEU A 434 -4.59 -23.47 1.97
N TRP A 435 -4.94 -22.29 1.47
CA TRP A 435 -5.81 -22.16 0.29
C TRP A 435 -5.15 -22.71 -0.97
N LEU A 436 -3.84 -22.44 -1.13
CA LEU A 436 -3.08 -22.97 -2.25
C LEU A 436 -2.95 -24.51 -2.15
N VAL A 437 -2.63 -25.03 -0.99
CA VAL A 437 -2.57 -26.48 -0.78
C VAL A 437 -3.93 -27.13 -1.05
N GLY A 438 -4.99 -26.53 -0.52
CA GLY A 438 -6.35 -27.01 -0.73
C GLY A 438 -6.76 -26.98 -2.21
N SER A 439 -6.40 -25.92 -2.94
CA SER A 439 -6.67 -25.79 -4.39
C SER A 439 -5.92 -26.86 -5.20
N ILE A 440 -4.65 -27.11 -4.87
CA ILE A 440 -3.84 -28.17 -5.52
C ILE A 440 -4.46 -29.54 -5.32
N ILE A 441 -4.84 -29.87 -4.07
CA ILE A 441 -5.50 -31.15 -3.77
C ILE A 441 -6.82 -31.28 -4.53
N LEU A 442 -7.64 -30.22 -4.53
CA LEU A 442 -8.90 -30.20 -5.25
C LEU A 442 -8.70 -30.39 -6.77
N THR A 443 -7.74 -29.67 -7.36
CA THR A 443 -7.40 -29.80 -8.78
C THR A 443 -6.95 -31.21 -9.13
N MET A 444 -6.09 -31.82 -8.30
CA MET A 444 -5.65 -33.20 -8.51
C MET A 444 -6.82 -34.20 -8.39
N LEU A 445 -7.72 -34.00 -7.44
CA LEU A 445 -8.93 -34.85 -7.32
C LEU A 445 -9.86 -34.71 -8.53
N LEU A 446 -10.04 -33.48 -9.02
CA LEU A 446 -10.82 -33.23 -10.24
C LEU A 446 -10.15 -33.86 -11.47
N HIS A 447 -8.82 -33.74 -11.60
CA HIS A 447 -8.08 -34.40 -12.68
C HIS A 447 -8.24 -35.94 -12.63
N ILE A 448 -8.09 -36.55 -11.47
CA ILE A 448 -8.35 -37.98 -11.28
C ILE A 448 -9.80 -38.33 -11.68
N SER A 449 -10.79 -37.51 -11.28
CA SER A 449 -12.19 -37.73 -11.68
C SER A 449 -12.38 -37.70 -13.20
N VAL A 450 -11.70 -36.82 -13.92
CA VAL A 450 -11.72 -36.76 -15.39
C VAL A 450 -11.15 -38.04 -15.99
N LEU A 451 -10.08 -38.58 -15.42
CA LEU A 451 -9.42 -39.79 -15.93
C LEU A 451 -10.25 -41.07 -15.72
N TYR A 452 -11.00 -41.18 -14.58
CA TYR A 452 -11.66 -42.42 -14.18
C TYR A 452 -13.18 -42.43 -14.38
N THR A 453 -13.83 -41.28 -14.65
CA THR A 453 -15.28 -41.24 -14.94
C THR A 453 -15.53 -41.34 -16.43
N GLU A 454 -16.20 -42.39 -16.90
CA GLU A 454 -16.45 -42.69 -18.34
C GLU A 454 -17.02 -41.49 -19.09
N THR A 455 -18.03 -40.79 -18.54
CA THR A 455 -18.64 -39.63 -19.19
C THR A 455 -17.65 -38.48 -19.38
N LEU A 456 -16.81 -38.19 -18.36
CA LEU A 456 -15.81 -37.14 -18.41
C LEU A 456 -14.65 -37.54 -19.33
N SER A 457 -14.15 -38.77 -19.23
CA SER A 457 -13.07 -39.26 -20.11
C SER A 457 -13.46 -39.23 -21.58
N ALA A 458 -14.71 -39.52 -21.90
CA ALA A 458 -15.22 -39.38 -23.25
C ALA A 458 -15.28 -37.91 -23.71
N LEU A 459 -15.74 -36.99 -22.84
CA LEU A 459 -15.84 -35.56 -23.12
C LEU A 459 -14.46 -34.95 -23.38
N PHE A 460 -13.47 -35.27 -22.53
CA PHE A 460 -12.12 -34.73 -22.61
C PHE A 460 -11.21 -35.56 -23.56
N SER A 461 -11.72 -36.58 -24.19
CA SER A 461 -10.96 -37.46 -25.08
C SER A 461 -9.71 -38.05 -24.42
N VAL A 462 -9.82 -38.46 -23.17
CA VAL A 462 -8.76 -39.13 -22.39
C VAL A 462 -9.08 -40.61 -22.25
N SER A 463 -8.08 -41.39 -21.95
CA SER A 463 -8.21 -42.85 -21.70
C SER A 463 -7.83 -43.15 -20.23
N HIS A 464 -8.27 -44.31 -19.74
CA HIS A 464 -7.92 -44.76 -18.40
C HIS A 464 -6.40 -44.90 -18.26
N PRO A 465 -5.76 -44.28 -17.25
CA PRO A 465 -4.32 -44.39 -17.11
C PRO A 465 -3.93 -45.84 -16.75
N SER A 466 -2.96 -46.37 -17.47
CA SER A 466 -2.31 -47.61 -17.08
C SER A 466 -1.53 -47.34 -15.74
N PRO A 467 -1.35 -48.36 -14.87
CA PRO A 467 -0.62 -48.21 -13.64
C PRO A 467 0.83 -47.72 -13.76
N PHE A 468 1.35 -47.61 -14.99
CA PHE A 468 2.70 -47.17 -15.35
C PHE A 468 2.82 -45.68 -15.67
N LEU A 469 1.79 -44.86 -15.42
CA LEU A 469 1.87 -43.41 -15.65
C LEU A 469 2.88 -42.70 -14.75
N PHE A 470 3.09 -43.21 -13.55
CA PHE A 470 4.02 -42.67 -12.55
C PHE A 470 5.48 -42.51 -13.02
N PRO A 471 6.11 -43.45 -13.76
CA PRO A 471 7.45 -43.26 -14.25
C PRO A 471 7.64 -42.13 -15.25
N ALA A 472 6.61 -41.73 -15.98
CA ALA A 472 6.69 -40.60 -16.90
C ALA A 472 6.70 -39.24 -16.19
N VAL A 473 6.10 -39.16 -15.03
CA VAL A 473 5.97 -37.93 -14.24
C VAL A 473 7.17 -37.68 -13.31
N TYR A 474 7.80 -38.76 -12.83
CA TYR A 474 8.87 -38.70 -11.83
C TYR A 474 10.16 -37.95 -12.26
N PRO A 475 10.68 -38.10 -13.50
CA PRO A 475 11.85 -37.35 -13.95
C PRO A 475 11.61 -35.84 -14.02
N HIS A 476 10.38 -35.44 -14.33
CA HIS A 476 9.98 -34.03 -14.43
C HIS A 476 9.85 -33.36 -13.05
N TYR A 477 9.58 -34.14 -12.01
CA TYR A 477 9.60 -33.68 -10.61
C TYR A 477 10.97 -33.14 -10.17
N ALA A 478 12.03 -33.90 -10.43
CA ALA A 478 13.40 -33.50 -10.06
C ALA A 478 13.91 -32.33 -10.91
N ALA A 479 13.56 -32.29 -12.20
CA ALA A 479 14.01 -31.27 -13.14
C ALA A 479 13.30 -29.93 -12.89
N SER A 480 11.97 -29.91 -12.63
CA SER A 480 11.23 -28.69 -12.33
C SER A 480 11.81 -27.97 -11.10
N HIS A 481 12.18 -28.74 -10.09
CA HIS A 481 12.80 -28.20 -8.87
C HIS A 481 14.21 -27.63 -9.10
N MET A 482 14.97 -28.17 -10.08
CA MET A 482 16.31 -27.67 -10.43
C MET A 482 16.26 -26.44 -11.34
N VAL A 483 15.44 -26.43 -12.37
CA VAL A 483 15.36 -25.33 -13.37
C VAL A 483 14.85 -24.05 -12.72
N ILE A 484 13.88 -24.16 -11.82
CA ILE A 484 13.29 -22.99 -11.14
C ILE A 484 14.22 -22.43 -10.05
N ARG A 485 15.19 -23.24 -9.55
CA ARG A 485 16.21 -22.81 -8.58
C ARG A 485 17.40 -22.08 -9.20
N SER A 486 17.69 -22.33 -10.45
CA SER A 486 18.83 -21.72 -11.15
C SER A 486 18.50 -20.39 -11.83
N LEU A 487 17.24 -20.00 -11.87
CA LEU A 487 16.68 -18.74 -12.39
C LEU A 487 16.20 -17.82 -11.26
#